data_75491ffc17a985829f3e7d5f62c710dd
#
_entry.id   75491ffc17a985829f3e7d5f62c710dd
#
_cell.length_a   1.000
_cell.length_b   1.000
_cell.length_c   1.000
_cell.angle_alpha   90.00
_cell.angle_beta   90.00
_cell.angle_gamma   90.00
#
_symmetry.space_group_name_H-M   'P 1'
#
loop_
_entity.id
_entity.type
_entity.pdbx_description
1 polymer ?
#
loop_
_entity_poly.entity_id
_entity_poly.type
_entity_poly.pdbx_seq_one_letter_code
_entity_poly.pdbx_strand_id
1 'polypeptide(L)'
;MDEELIEEFKELFSFDKEKQNSILNRIITDNIVKGDKIEISDDVYKDTNIDKWARDLPTLEGSKILIERLVRHPINDRELLEKRQKALINYDIDIEILKEYEDDILWIYKIAEEINENNSIEILFPSSFILSYINYIETLLDIYHIYKIFFIPITSILYPISTFVAPYIYLNRYLKMNISFSSYLEIIVQIIKMLCVSTGNFRTDLIKFISIFFYIGIYLYNMYQTYEVAYFLYSTKDKLQNKMEGLVKFVNHSLNIMNNVPKNIIEPYFNIRATYEGILINNSMSCIYRIWKDDILKEKLSSLLKTIYAVDVIYSINNLFLEKDWSV
;
A
#
# COMPACT_ATOMS: atom_id res chain seq x y z
N MET A 1 -7.26 21.31 2.37
CA MET A 1 -7.45 19.91 1.96
C MET A 1 -8.82 19.52 2.46
N ASP A 2 -9.64 18.90 1.64
CA ASP A 2 -10.98 18.52 2.07
C ASP A 2 -10.87 17.48 3.19
N GLU A 3 -11.62 17.67 4.29
CA GLU A 3 -11.69 16.71 5.41
C GLU A 3 -12.07 15.31 4.89
N GLU A 4 -12.84 15.26 3.84
CA GLU A 4 -13.26 14.09 3.10
C GLU A 4 -12.05 13.27 2.56
N LEU A 5 -11.03 13.93 2.01
CA LEU A 5 -9.79 13.31 1.52
C LEU A 5 -8.97 12.67 2.65
N ILE A 6 -8.93 13.29 3.82
CA ILE A 6 -8.22 12.76 4.99
C ILE A 6 -8.96 11.53 5.55
N GLU A 7 -10.26 11.55 5.54
CA GLU A 7 -11.12 10.47 6.02
C GLU A 7 -11.03 9.27 5.08
N GLU A 8 -11.12 9.50 3.76
CA GLU A 8 -10.90 8.50 2.71
C GLU A 8 -9.54 7.79 2.85
N PHE A 9 -8.50 8.55 3.19
CA PHE A 9 -7.17 7.98 3.42
C PHE A 9 -7.04 7.19 4.73
N LYS A 10 -7.71 7.62 5.80
CA LYS A 10 -7.74 6.84 7.03
C LYS A 10 -8.45 5.51 6.80
N GLU A 11 -9.50 5.51 6.02
CA GLU A 11 -10.24 4.32 5.64
C GLU A 11 -9.42 3.38 4.74
N LEU A 12 -8.64 3.93 3.80
CA LEU A 12 -7.75 3.18 2.95
C LEU A 12 -6.70 2.38 3.75
N PHE A 13 -6.13 2.98 4.80
CA PHE A 13 -5.16 2.34 5.69
C PHE A 13 -5.79 1.52 6.82
N SER A 14 -7.11 1.58 7.01
CA SER A 14 -7.81 0.70 7.94
C SER A 14 -7.94 -0.70 7.34
N PHE A 15 -7.45 -1.70 8.06
CA PHE A 15 -7.52 -3.09 7.65
C PHE A 15 -8.04 -3.92 8.83
N ASP A 16 -9.36 -4.14 8.82
CA ASP A 16 -10.03 -4.93 9.85
C ASP A 16 -10.12 -6.41 9.46
N LYS A 17 -10.42 -7.26 10.45
CA LYS A 17 -10.54 -8.70 10.26
C LYS A 17 -11.64 -9.11 9.27
N GLU A 18 -12.66 -8.30 9.12
CA GLU A 18 -13.79 -8.59 8.24
C GLU A 18 -13.37 -8.42 6.77
N LYS A 19 -12.67 -7.33 6.48
CA LYS A 19 -12.06 -7.08 5.16
C LYS A 19 -10.98 -8.12 4.83
N GLN A 20 -10.14 -8.48 5.80
CA GLN A 20 -9.14 -9.53 5.66
C GLN A 20 -9.78 -10.86 5.26
N ASN A 21 -10.81 -11.31 5.97
CA ASN A 21 -11.52 -12.54 5.67
C ASN A 21 -12.21 -12.51 4.30
N SER A 22 -12.75 -11.37 3.90
CA SER A 22 -13.35 -11.20 2.57
C SER A 22 -12.33 -11.43 1.45
N ILE A 23 -11.13 -10.85 1.58
CA ILE A 23 -10.03 -11.01 0.61
C ILE A 23 -9.54 -12.46 0.58
N LEU A 24 -9.31 -13.05 1.76
CA LEU A 24 -8.87 -14.43 1.86
C LEU A 24 -9.87 -15.39 1.22
N ASN A 25 -11.17 -15.21 1.43
CA ASN A 25 -12.21 -16.02 0.79
C ASN A 25 -12.26 -15.87 -0.73
N ARG A 26 -11.87 -14.75 -1.27
CA ARG A 26 -11.74 -14.55 -2.74
C ARG A 26 -10.49 -15.21 -3.31
N ILE A 27 -9.37 -15.14 -2.58
CA ILE A 27 -8.12 -15.78 -2.98
C ILE A 27 -8.27 -17.30 -2.88
N ILE A 28 -8.82 -17.80 -1.77
CA ILE A 28 -9.01 -19.22 -1.49
C ILE A 28 -10.43 -19.59 -1.91
N THR A 29 -10.58 -20.15 -3.12
CA THR A 29 -11.88 -20.60 -3.66
C THR A 29 -12.17 -22.06 -3.28
N ASP A 30 -13.44 -22.47 -3.27
CA ASP A 30 -13.83 -23.82 -2.83
C ASP A 30 -13.24 -24.95 -3.69
N ASN A 31 -13.03 -24.69 -4.98
CA ASN A 31 -12.43 -25.64 -5.92
C ASN A 31 -10.91 -25.82 -5.76
N ILE A 32 -10.28 -25.14 -4.79
CA ILE A 32 -8.84 -25.28 -4.51
C ILE A 32 -8.51 -26.61 -3.86
N VAL A 33 -9.46 -27.20 -3.08
CA VAL A 33 -9.28 -28.46 -2.39
C VAL A 33 -9.56 -29.63 -3.33
N LYS A 34 -8.69 -30.64 -3.33
CA LYS A 34 -8.97 -31.92 -3.95
C LYS A 34 -9.79 -32.78 -2.98
N GLY A 35 -11.03 -33.00 -3.26
CA GLY A 35 -11.93 -33.81 -2.44
C GLY A 35 -13.17 -34.18 -3.23
N ASP A 36 -14.00 -35.04 -2.64
CA ASP A 36 -15.29 -35.39 -3.21
C ASP A 36 -16.21 -34.16 -3.17
N LYS A 37 -17.20 -34.13 -4.07
CA LYS A 37 -18.21 -33.06 -4.10
C LYS A 37 -19.15 -33.08 -2.89
N ILE A 38 -19.02 -34.08 -2.03
CA ILE A 38 -19.84 -34.24 -0.81
C ILE A 38 -19.19 -33.37 0.27
N GLU A 39 -19.89 -32.34 0.68
CA GLU A 39 -19.52 -31.49 1.77
C GLU A 39 -20.13 -31.97 3.08
N ILE A 40 -19.36 -31.95 4.16
CA ILE A 40 -19.87 -32.24 5.50
C ILE A 40 -20.87 -31.13 5.90
N SER A 41 -22.07 -31.52 6.36
CA SER A 41 -23.06 -30.53 6.80
C SER A 41 -22.55 -29.68 7.98
N ASP A 42 -23.02 -28.44 8.04
CA ASP A 42 -22.64 -27.50 9.10
C ASP A 42 -22.93 -28.04 10.50
N ASP A 43 -24.02 -28.82 10.67
CA ASP A 43 -24.39 -29.39 11.96
C ASP A 43 -23.35 -30.43 12.41
N VAL A 44 -22.97 -31.36 11.55
CA VAL A 44 -21.94 -32.38 11.85
C VAL A 44 -20.58 -31.71 12.12
N TYR A 45 -20.24 -30.68 11.34
CA TYR A 45 -19.01 -29.98 11.48
C TYR A 45 -18.89 -29.26 12.84
N LYS A 46 -19.98 -28.64 13.30
CA LYS A 46 -20.05 -27.98 14.62
C LYS A 46 -20.11 -28.98 15.79
N ASP A 47 -20.88 -30.04 15.66
CA ASP A 47 -21.04 -31.05 16.69
C ASP A 47 -19.73 -31.80 17.00
N THR A 48 -18.88 -31.97 16.01
CA THR A 48 -17.55 -32.59 16.17
C THR A 48 -16.47 -31.64 16.71
N ASN A 49 -16.77 -30.35 16.87
CA ASN A 49 -15.80 -29.28 17.21
C ASN A 49 -14.55 -29.24 16.31
N ILE A 50 -14.62 -29.81 15.12
CA ILE A 50 -13.52 -29.83 14.14
C ILE A 50 -13.14 -28.41 13.73
N ASP A 51 -14.12 -27.51 13.67
CA ASP A 51 -13.93 -26.08 13.36
C ASP A 51 -12.91 -25.40 14.28
N LYS A 52 -13.00 -25.62 15.58
CA LYS A 52 -12.07 -25.03 16.55
C LYS A 52 -10.69 -25.66 16.43
N TRP A 53 -10.67 -26.99 16.44
CA TRP A 53 -9.42 -27.73 16.38
C TRP A 53 -8.64 -27.48 15.07
N ALA A 54 -9.31 -27.50 13.91
CA ALA A 54 -8.66 -27.31 12.63
C ALA A 54 -8.08 -25.89 12.47
N ARG A 55 -8.77 -24.86 12.99
CA ARG A 55 -8.30 -23.47 12.91
C ARG A 55 -7.10 -23.17 13.82
N ASP A 56 -6.90 -23.92 14.88
CA ASP A 56 -5.80 -23.70 15.82
C ASP A 56 -4.48 -24.33 15.33
N LEU A 57 -4.51 -25.18 14.29
CA LEU A 57 -3.33 -25.86 13.79
C LEU A 57 -2.41 -24.95 12.94
N PRO A 58 -2.90 -24.29 11.87
CA PRO A 58 -2.03 -23.50 11.01
C PRO A 58 -1.64 -22.14 11.63
N THR A 59 -0.50 -21.65 11.18
CA THR A 59 0.07 -20.37 11.64
C THR A 59 -0.58 -19.17 10.97
N LEU A 60 -0.82 -19.24 9.65
CA LEU A 60 -1.31 -18.14 8.82
C LEU A 60 -2.85 -18.11 8.77
N GLU A 61 -3.42 -16.92 8.68
CA GLU A 61 -4.89 -16.76 8.65
C GLU A 61 -5.51 -17.38 7.39
N GLY A 62 -4.85 -17.26 6.23
CA GLY A 62 -5.30 -17.93 5.01
C GLY A 62 -5.24 -19.45 5.11
N SER A 63 -4.27 -20.01 5.81
CA SER A 63 -4.14 -21.43 6.05
C SER A 63 -5.27 -21.97 6.93
N LYS A 64 -5.77 -21.17 7.89
CA LYS A 64 -6.92 -21.54 8.73
C LYS A 64 -8.20 -21.72 7.91
N ILE A 65 -8.41 -20.86 6.92
CA ILE A 65 -9.54 -21.02 5.98
C ILE A 65 -9.34 -22.24 5.09
N LEU A 66 -8.12 -22.46 4.64
CA LEU A 66 -7.80 -23.56 3.72
C LEU A 66 -7.95 -24.93 4.39
N ILE A 67 -7.50 -25.10 5.65
CA ILE A 67 -7.66 -26.35 6.40
C ILE A 67 -9.13 -26.62 6.72
N GLU A 68 -9.91 -25.60 7.04
CA GLU A 68 -11.35 -25.73 7.24
C GLU A 68 -12.03 -26.31 6.00
N ARG A 69 -11.70 -25.77 4.82
CA ARG A 69 -12.21 -26.30 3.55
C ARG A 69 -11.72 -27.72 3.27
N LEU A 70 -10.47 -28.02 3.60
CA LEU A 70 -9.92 -29.38 3.43
C LEU A 70 -10.68 -30.42 4.26
N VAL A 71 -11.01 -30.07 5.49
CA VAL A 71 -11.74 -30.97 6.40
C VAL A 71 -13.21 -31.11 6.00
N ARG A 72 -13.82 -30.06 5.44
CA ARG A 72 -15.21 -30.11 4.94
C ARG A 72 -15.39 -31.00 3.72
N HIS A 73 -14.32 -31.28 2.96
CA HIS A 73 -14.36 -32.12 1.75
C HIS A 73 -13.62 -33.43 1.97
N PRO A 74 -14.29 -34.45 2.58
CA PRO A 74 -13.70 -35.77 2.81
C PRO A 74 -13.40 -36.45 1.48
N ILE A 75 -12.49 -37.42 1.50
CA ILE A 75 -12.08 -38.19 0.33
C ILE A 75 -12.42 -39.64 0.56
N ASN A 76 -12.98 -40.26 -0.46
CA ASN A 76 -13.23 -41.71 -0.49
C ASN A 76 -12.23 -42.45 -1.44
N ASP A 77 -11.30 -41.74 -2.07
CA ASP A 77 -10.32 -42.33 -2.94
C ASP A 77 -9.08 -42.76 -2.16
N ARG A 78 -8.90 -44.11 -2.06
CA ARG A 78 -7.79 -44.73 -1.35
C ARG A 78 -6.42 -44.35 -1.95
N GLU A 79 -6.30 -44.28 -3.26
CA GLU A 79 -5.04 -43.94 -3.91
C GLU A 79 -4.61 -42.50 -3.57
N LEU A 80 -5.57 -41.58 -3.54
CA LEU A 80 -5.33 -40.18 -3.16
C LEU A 80 -4.96 -40.08 -1.68
N LEU A 81 -5.61 -40.85 -0.79
CA LEU A 81 -5.25 -40.88 0.64
C LEU A 81 -3.83 -41.40 0.86
N GLU A 82 -3.41 -42.48 0.14
CA GLU A 82 -2.05 -42.98 0.20
C GLU A 82 -1.01 -41.94 -0.32
N LYS A 83 -1.35 -41.16 -1.37
CA LYS A 83 -0.51 -40.05 -1.86
C LYS A 83 -0.40 -38.93 -0.82
N ARG A 84 -1.48 -38.58 -0.14
CA ARG A 84 -1.45 -37.59 0.97
C ARG A 84 -0.57 -38.04 2.10
N GLN A 85 -0.70 -39.29 2.53
CA GLN A 85 0.10 -39.89 3.59
C GLN A 85 1.60 -39.85 3.23
N LYS A 86 1.96 -40.21 2.00
CA LYS A 86 3.36 -40.15 1.52
C LYS A 86 3.91 -38.74 1.38
N ALA A 87 3.06 -37.73 1.27
CA ALA A 87 3.46 -36.33 1.21
C ALA A 87 3.75 -35.72 2.59
N LEU A 88 3.35 -36.39 3.69
CA LEU A 88 3.68 -35.99 5.05
C LEU A 88 5.12 -36.43 5.36
N ILE A 89 6.06 -35.55 5.10
CA ILE A 89 7.49 -35.74 5.37
C ILE A 89 7.93 -34.62 6.30
N ASN A 90 8.83 -34.95 7.23
CA ASN A 90 9.35 -33.96 8.16
C ASN A 90 10.19 -32.93 7.41
N TYR A 91 9.72 -31.68 7.36
CA TYR A 91 10.43 -30.53 6.83
C TYR A 91 10.70 -29.55 7.97
N ASP A 92 11.92 -29.06 8.05
CA ASP A 92 12.25 -27.95 8.94
C ASP A 92 11.96 -26.64 8.21
N ILE A 93 10.81 -26.04 8.51
CA ILE A 93 10.32 -24.83 7.86
C ILE A 93 9.90 -23.83 8.94
N ASP A 94 10.46 -22.64 8.88
CA ASP A 94 10.05 -21.53 9.73
C ASP A 94 8.95 -20.68 9.03
N ILE A 95 7.71 -21.02 9.34
CA ILE A 95 6.53 -20.31 8.81
C ILE A 95 6.13 -19.13 9.72
N GLU A 96 6.54 -19.14 11.00
CA GLU A 96 6.13 -18.09 11.95
C GLU A 96 6.56 -16.69 11.50
N ILE A 97 7.70 -16.59 10.83
CA ILE A 97 8.20 -15.33 10.27
C ILE A 97 7.20 -14.69 9.29
N LEU A 98 6.45 -15.51 8.54
CA LEU A 98 5.48 -15.00 7.55
C LEU A 98 4.26 -14.35 8.19
N LYS A 99 3.90 -14.76 9.40
CA LYS A 99 2.74 -14.22 10.13
C LYS A 99 2.83 -12.72 10.36
N GLU A 100 4.05 -12.22 10.60
CA GLU A 100 4.29 -10.79 10.81
C GLU A 100 3.94 -9.95 9.57
N TYR A 101 4.11 -10.53 8.37
CA TYR A 101 3.96 -9.80 7.10
C TYR A 101 2.69 -10.18 6.30
N GLU A 102 1.88 -11.12 6.79
CA GLU A 102 0.67 -11.57 6.11
C GLU A 102 -0.33 -10.42 5.91
N ASP A 103 -0.52 -9.59 6.92
CA ASP A 103 -1.42 -8.43 6.85
C ASP A 103 -0.97 -7.42 5.78
N ASP A 104 0.33 -7.26 5.55
CA ASP A 104 0.84 -6.30 4.58
C ASP A 104 0.55 -6.73 3.14
N ILE A 105 0.69 -8.02 2.83
CA ILE A 105 0.35 -8.53 1.49
C ILE A 105 -1.15 -8.49 1.25
N LEU A 106 -1.97 -8.84 2.23
CA LEU A 106 -3.42 -8.81 2.11
C LEU A 106 -3.93 -7.38 1.95
N TRP A 107 -3.34 -6.42 2.68
CA TRP A 107 -3.63 -5.00 2.51
C TRP A 107 -3.33 -4.50 1.10
N ILE A 108 -2.20 -4.90 0.49
CA ILE A 108 -1.86 -4.55 -0.89
C ILE A 108 -2.89 -5.11 -1.87
N TYR A 109 -3.41 -6.32 -1.63
CA TYR A 109 -4.51 -6.87 -2.41
C TYR A 109 -5.78 -6.04 -2.31
N LYS A 110 -6.16 -5.62 -1.09
CA LYS A 110 -7.30 -4.73 -0.86
C LYS A 110 -7.20 -3.48 -1.72
N ILE A 111 -6.08 -2.78 -1.62
CA ILE A 111 -5.88 -1.53 -2.35
C ILE A 111 -5.87 -1.75 -3.86
N ALA A 112 -5.29 -2.83 -4.35
CA ALA A 112 -5.29 -3.13 -5.78
C ALA A 112 -6.71 -3.22 -6.38
N GLU A 113 -7.70 -3.56 -5.57
CA GLU A 113 -9.10 -3.63 -5.97
C GLU A 113 -9.81 -2.28 -5.82
N GLU A 114 -9.57 -1.58 -4.74
CA GLU A 114 -10.22 -0.31 -4.42
C GLU A 114 -9.62 0.90 -5.18
N ILE A 115 -8.43 0.76 -5.76
CA ILE A 115 -7.69 1.89 -6.35
C ILE A 115 -8.37 2.53 -7.57
N ASN A 116 -9.23 1.79 -8.26
CA ASN A 116 -9.97 2.35 -9.39
C ASN A 116 -11.11 3.28 -8.95
N GLU A 117 -11.45 3.28 -7.67
CA GLU A 117 -12.54 4.05 -7.08
C GLU A 117 -12.02 5.27 -6.31
N ASN A 118 -10.71 5.33 -5.98
CA ASN A 118 -10.13 6.36 -5.10
C ASN A 118 -9.28 7.38 -5.84
N ASN A 119 -9.76 8.62 -5.93
CA ASN A 119 -9.05 9.77 -6.48
C ASN A 119 -7.80 10.17 -5.67
N SER A 120 -7.74 9.79 -4.40
CA SER A 120 -6.63 10.14 -3.49
C SER A 120 -5.29 9.54 -3.91
N ILE A 121 -5.28 8.39 -4.58
CA ILE A 121 -4.06 7.73 -5.05
C ILE A 121 -3.51 8.39 -6.31
N GLU A 122 -4.36 9.04 -7.12
CA GLU A 122 -3.92 9.80 -8.30
C GLU A 122 -2.97 10.95 -7.94
N ILE A 123 -3.02 11.44 -6.71
CA ILE A 123 -2.11 12.48 -6.24
C ILE A 123 -0.65 11.97 -6.17
N LEU A 124 -0.46 10.70 -5.81
CA LEU A 124 0.86 10.04 -5.75
C LEU A 124 1.31 9.52 -7.11
N PHE A 125 0.36 9.09 -7.95
CA PHE A 125 0.65 8.49 -9.25
C PHE A 125 -0.02 9.32 -10.34
N PRO A 126 0.75 10.09 -11.13
CA PRO A 126 0.18 10.92 -12.18
C PRO A 126 -0.63 10.08 -13.19
N SER A 127 -1.90 10.48 -13.41
CA SER A 127 -2.86 9.78 -14.27
C SER A 127 -2.88 10.28 -15.71
N SER A 128 -2.30 11.46 -15.99
CA SER A 128 -2.29 12.01 -17.36
C SER A 128 -1.53 11.10 -18.32
N PHE A 129 -2.02 10.97 -19.56
CA PHE A 129 -1.49 10.07 -20.59
C PHE A 129 0.04 10.17 -20.76
N ILE A 130 0.60 11.37 -20.74
CA ILE A 130 2.05 11.59 -20.90
C ILE A 130 2.81 11.27 -19.61
N LEU A 131 2.26 11.65 -18.46
CA LEU A 131 2.93 11.49 -17.18
C LEU A 131 2.77 10.09 -16.58
N SER A 132 1.80 9.30 -17.04
CA SER A 132 1.59 7.93 -16.55
C SER A 132 2.79 7.02 -16.75
N TYR A 133 3.64 7.28 -17.75
CA TYR A 133 4.89 6.54 -17.98
C TYR A 133 5.90 6.73 -16.82
N ILE A 134 5.84 7.85 -16.10
CA ILE A 134 6.70 8.12 -14.93
C ILE A 134 6.46 7.07 -13.84
N ASN A 135 5.23 6.57 -13.71
CA ASN A 135 4.85 5.60 -12.69
C ASN A 135 5.60 4.26 -12.82
N TYR A 136 6.08 3.93 -14.01
CA TYR A 136 6.82 2.69 -14.27
C TYR A 136 8.34 2.84 -14.07
N ILE A 137 8.85 4.07 -13.91
CA ILE A 137 10.28 4.38 -13.80
C ILE A 137 10.54 4.96 -12.40
N GLU A 138 11.15 4.15 -11.53
CA GLU A 138 11.40 4.48 -10.12
C GLU A 138 12.03 5.87 -9.94
N THR A 139 13.15 6.14 -10.62
CA THR A 139 13.88 7.40 -10.51
C THR A 139 13.02 8.62 -10.88
N LEU A 140 12.20 8.51 -11.94
CA LEU A 140 11.35 9.61 -12.39
C LEU A 140 10.19 9.85 -11.44
N LEU A 141 9.62 8.77 -10.90
CA LEU A 141 8.54 8.86 -9.93
C LEU A 141 9.05 9.47 -8.60
N ASP A 142 10.26 9.11 -8.17
CA ASP A 142 10.88 9.73 -6.99
C ASP A 142 11.16 11.21 -7.18
N ILE A 143 11.65 11.62 -8.36
CA ILE A 143 11.81 13.05 -8.70
C ILE A 143 10.46 13.77 -8.65
N TYR A 144 9.41 13.15 -9.18
CA TYR A 144 8.05 13.70 -9.12
C TYR A 144 7.56 13.87 -7.68
N HIS A 145 7.80 12.90 -6.78
CA HIS A 145 7.46 13.01 -5.37
C HIS A 145 8.27 14.10 -4.67
N ILE A 146 9.58 14.19 -4.92
CA ILE A 146 10.42 15.27 -4.39
C ILE A 146 9.88 16.62 -4.85
N TYR A 147 9.54 16.76 -6.11
CA TYR A 147 8.96 17.99 -6.64
C TYR A 147 7.64 18.34 -5.91
N LYS A 148 6.73 17.40 -5.74
CA LYS A 148 5.44 17.63 -5.08
C LYS A 148 5.56 17.91 -3.58
N ILE A 149 6.39 17.13 -2.88
CA ILE A 149 6.51 17.20 -1.41
C ILE A 149 7.37 18.36 -0.94
N PHE A 150 8.42 18.70 -1.66
CA PHE A 150 9.39 19.71 -1.21
C PHE A 150 9.37 20.95 -2.08
N PHE A 151 9.42 20.81 -3.41
CA PHE A 151 9.62 21.97 -4.29
C PHE A 151 8.39 22.88 -4.34
N ILE A 152 7.18 22.32 -4.42
CA ILE A 152 5.93 23.11 -4.43
C ILE A 152 5.77 23.93 -3.13
N PRO A 153 5.91 23.36 -1.91
CA PRO A 153 5.84 24.15 -0.68
C PRO A 153 6.93 25.23 -0.58
N ILE A 154 8.16 24.91 -0.96
CA ILE A 154 9.24 25.89 -0.96
C ILE A 154 8.94 27.06 -1.90
N THR A 155 8.46 26.78 -3.12
CA THR A 155 8.08 27.84 -4.07
C THR A 155 6.90 28.66 -3.57
N SER A 156 5.95 28.06 -2.90
CA SER A 156 4.82 28.76 -2.28
C SER A 156 5.28 29.76 -1.20
N ILE A 157 6.25 29.36 -0.37
CA ILE A 157 6.84 30.23 0.65
C ILE A 157 7.67 31.35 0.00
N LEU A 158 8.42 31.03 -1.07
CA LEU A 158 9.29 31.98 -1.75
C LEU A 158 8.55 32.93 -2.69
N TYR A 159 7.30 32.63 -3.03
CA TYR A 159 6.53 33.45 -3.99
C TYR A 159 6.47 34.94 -3.62
N PRO A 160 6.16 35.37 -2.38
CA PRO A 160 6.19 36.80 -2.03
C PRO A 160 7.58 37.40 -2.17
N ILE A 161 8.63 36.65 -1.81
CA ILE A 161 10.01 37.13 -1.97
C ILE A 161 10.32 37.35 -3.45
N SER A 162 9.87 36.43 -4.31
CA SER A 162 10.06 36.54 -5.76
C SER A 162 9.36 37.79 -6.36
N THR A 163 8.20 38.19 -5.83
CA THR A 163 7.48 39.39 -6.27
C THR A 163 8.29 40.67 -6.00
N PHE A 164 9.20 40.67 -5.02
CA PHE A 164 10.10 41.77 -4.74
C PHE A 164 11.44 41.65 -5.50
N VAL A 165 11.94 40.44 -5.69
CA VAL A 165 13.26 40.23 -6.35
C VAL A 165 13.12 40.27 -7.87
N ALA A 166 12.07 39.81 -8.46
CA ALA A 166 11.90 39.82 -9.91
C ALA A 166 11.90 41.20 -10.55
N PRO A 167 11.26 42.24 -10.02
CA PRO A 167 11.35 43.60 -10.55
C PRO A 167 12.80 44.16 -10.45
N TYR A 168 13.53 43.88 -9.38
CA TYR A 168 14.93 44.28 -9.23
C TYR A 168 15.80 43.70 -10.36
N ILE A 169 15.66 42.40 -10.60
CA ILE A 169 16.39 41.74 -11.68
C ILE A 169 16.02 42.34 -13.04
N TYR A 170 14.72 42.58 -13.27
CA TYR A 170 14.22 43.17 -14.49
C TYR A 170 14.77 44.57 -14.74
N LEU A 171 14.74 45.45 -13.72
CA LEU A 171 15.27 46.81 -13.81
C LEU A 171 16.76 46.84 -14.12
N ASN A 172 17.57 46.00 -13.47
CA ASN A 172 19.00 45.98 -13.65
C ASN A 172 19.45 45.24 -14.91
N ARG A 173 18.83 44.10 -15.24
CA ARG A 173 19.32 43.24 -16.31
C ARG A 173 18.73 43.59 -17.67
N TYR A 174 17.47 43.97 -17.71
CA TYR A 174 16.78 44.31 -18.96
C TYR A 174 16.77 45.80 -19.24
N LEU A 175 16.46 46.62 -18.24
CA LEU A 175 16.44 48.08 -18.40
C LEU A 175 17.81 48.72 -18.14
N LYS A 176 18.82 47.97 -17.69
CA LYS A 176 20.22 48.43 -17.44
C LYS A 176 20.30 49.69 -16.54
N MET A 177 19.39 49.81 -15.58
CA MET A 177 19.30 50.99 -14.72
C MET A 177 20.40 51.07 -13.66
N ASN A 178 21.21 50.01 -13.46
CA ASN A 178 22.33 49.94 -12.50
C ASN A 178 21.94 50.35 -11.07
N ILE A 179 20.75 50.00 -10.62
CA ILE A 179 20.26 50.32 -9.28
C ILE A 179 20.95 49.40 -8.27
N SER A 180 21.56 49.98 -7.22
CA SER A 180 22.10 49.15 -6.13
C SER A 180 20.95 48.45 -5.39
N PHE A 181 21.20 47.25 -4.83
CA PHE A 181 20.18 46.50 -4.08
C PHE A 181 19.68 47.32 -2.85
N SER A 182 20.57 48.04 -2.20
CA SER A 182 20.24 48.94 -1.07
C SER A 182 19.24 50.03 -1.48
N SER A 183 19.54 50.75 -2.60
CA SER A 183 18.63 51.78 -3.11
C SER A 183 17.28 51.20 -3.55
N TYR A 184 17.27 49.98 -4.10
CA TYR A 184 16.04 49.31 -4.46
C TYR A 184 15.21 48.96 -3.21
N LEU A 185 15.84 48.44 -2.13
CA LEU A 185 15.14 48.19 -0.87
C LEU A 185 14.57 49.46 -0.25
N GLU A 186 15.31 50.59 -0.32
CA GLU A 186 14.78 51.88 0.15
C GLU A 186 13.54 52.29 -0.61
N ILE A 187 13.49 52.11 -1.92
CA ILE A 187 12.29 52.37 -2.74
C ILE A 187 11.12 51.46 -2.29
N ILE A 188 11.36 50.16 -2.08
CA ILE A 188 10.31 49.25 -1.57
C ILE A 188 9.81 49.71 -0.22
N VAL A 189 10.68 50.03 0.72
CA VAL A 189 10.30 50.52 2.05
C VAL A 189 9.48 51.83 1.94
N GLN A 190 9.85 52.73 1.03
CA GLN A 190 9.05 53.92 0.78
C GLN A 190 7.66 53.61 0.23
N ILE A 191 7.54 52.66 -0.72
CA ILE A 191 6.24 52.20 -1.25
C ILE A 191 5.39 51.62 -0.14
N ILE A 192 5.96 50.75 0.71
CA ILE A 192 5.24 50.14 1.85
C ILE A 192 4.80 51.24 2.83
N LYS A 193 5.68 52.20 3.14
CA LYS A 193 5.32 53.33 3.98
C LYS A 193 4.17 54.18 3.37
N MET A 194 4.18 54.43 2.07
CA MET A 194 3.10 55.13 1.39
C MET A 194 1.77 54.38 1.46
N LEU A 195 1.80 53.04 1.38
CA LEU A 195 0.61 52.19 1.55
C LEU A 195 0.07 52.28 2.97
N CYS A 196 0.92 52.43 3.98
CA CYS A 196 0.53 52.50 5.39
C CYS A 196 0.19 53.94 5.87
N VAL A 197 0.57 54.98 5.12
CA VAL A 197 0.26 56.39 5.50
C VAL A 197 -1.24 56.66 5.33
N SER A 198 -1.80 57.32 6.33
CA SER A 198 -3.20 57.78 6.32
C SER A 198 -3.40 58.81 5.21
N THR A 199 -4.46 58.59 4.44
CA THR A 199 -4.90 59.53 3.40
C THR A 199 -5.74 60.70 3.96
N GLY A 200 -6.00 60.73 5.29
CA GLY A 200 -6.92 61.65 5.93
C GLY A 200 -8.41 61.31 5.71
N ASN A 201 -8.71 60.31 4.92
CA ASN A 201 -10.07 59.82 4.71
C ASN A 201 -10.25 58.47 5.36
N PHE A 202 -10.98 58.42 6.46
CA PHE A 202 -11.22 57.22 7.25
C PHE A 202 -11.68 56.02 6.41
N ARG A 203 -12.57 56.20 5.43
CA ARG A 203 -13.06 55.13 4.58
C ARG A 203 -11.96 54.54 3.73
N THR A 204 -11.08 55.35 3.14
CA THR A 204 -9.99 54.87 2.28
C THR A 204 -8.94 54.14 3.08
N ASP A 205 -8.64 54.63 4.27
CA ASP A 205 -7.62 54.03 5.15
C ASP A 205 -8.15 52.71 5.71
N LEU A 206 -9.44 52.59 6.05
CA LEU A 206 -10.05 51.37 6.49
C LEU A 206 -10.02 50.29 5.37
N ILE A 207 -10.39 50.68 4.13
CA ILE A 207 -10.33 49.74 2.98
C ILE A 207 -8.91 49.24 2.73
N LYS A 208 -7.90 50.15 2.79
CA LYS A 208 -6.50 49.74 2.65
C LYS A 208 -6.09 48.74 3.72
N PHE A 209 -6.44 49.01 4.96
CA PHE A 209 -6.08 48.15 6.10
C PHE A 209 -6.73 46.76 5.95
N ILE A 210 -8.02 46.71 5.65
CA ILE A 210 -8.77 45.47 5.42
C ILE A 210 -8.13 44.70 4.24
N SER A 211 -7.78 45.37 3.14
CA SER A 211 -7.17 44.71 1.97
C SER A 211 -5.81 44.09 2.28
N ILE A 212 -4.97 44.77 3.06
CA ILE A 212 -3.67 44.26 3.48
C ILE A 212 -3.84 43.02 4.36
N PHE A 213 -4.71 43.10 5.38
CA PHE A 213 -4.98 41.94 6.25
C PHE A 213 -5.56 40.77 5.48
N PHE A 214 -6.49 41.04 4.56
CA PHE A 214 -7.08 40.00 3.71
C PHE A 214 -6.02 39.33 2.82
N TYR A 215 -5.11 40.11 2.23
CA TYR A 215 -4.03 39.58 1.40
C TYR A 215 -3.05 38.70 2.21
N ILE A 216 -2.65 39.17 3.39
CA ILE A 216 -1.81 38.39 4.30
C ILE A 216 -2.53 37.12 4.75
N GLY A 217 -3.82 37.23 5.08
CA GLY A 217 -4.65 36.08 5.47
C GLY A 217 -4.71 35.00 4.39
N ILE A 218 -5.00 35.39 3.15
CA ILE A 218 -5.03 34.48 2.01
C ILE A 218 -3.65 33.84 1.80
N TYR A 219 -2.58 34.61 1.90
CA TYR A 219 -1.23 34.08 1.73
C TYR A 219 -0.90 33.04 2.78
N LEU A 220 -1.15 33.33 4.07
CA LEU A 220 -0.91 32.39 5.15
C LEU A 220 -1.78 31.13 5.03
N TYR A 221 -3.03 31.28 4.61
CA TYR A 221 -3.92 30.18 4.35
C TYR A 221 -3.40 29.28 3.22
N ASN A 222 -2.98 29.85 2.09
CA ASN A 222 -2.43 29.08 0.98
C ASN A 222 -1.13 28.36 1.37
N MET A 223 -0.27 29.00 2.16
CA MET A 223 0.96 28.40 2.68
C MET A 223 0.64 27.21 3.59
N TYR A 224 -0.33 27.36 4.48
CA TYR A 224 -0.78 26.30 5.37
C TYR A 224 -1.37 25.12 4.57
N GLN A 225 -2.26 25.40 3.61
CA GLN A 225 -2.83 24.36 2.74
C GLN A 225 -1.74 23.60 1.95
N THR A 226 -0.76 24.32 1.40
CA THR A 226 0.33 23.68 0.67
C THR A 226 1.18 22.79 1.56
N TYR A 227 1.42 23.23 2.80
CA TYR A 227 2.13 22.42 3.80
C TYR A 227 1.36 21.16 4.18
N GLU A 228 0.05 21.27 4.44
CA GLU A 228 -0.80 20.11 4.76
C GLU A 228 -0.79 19.07 3.65
N VAL A 229 -0.95 19.48 2.40
CA VAL A 229 -0.90 18.59 1.25
C VAL A 229 0.46 17.89 1.14
N ALA A 230 1.56 18.63 1.32
CA ALA A 230 2.91 18.07 1.27
C ALA A 230 3.15 17.05 2.40
N TYR A 231 2.74 17.39 3.61
CA TYR A 231 2.86 16.49 4.78
C TYR A 231 2.03 15.21 4.58
N PHE A 232 0.83 15.37 4.05
CA PHE A 232 -0.05 14.26 3.73
C PHE A 232 0.58 13.32 2.68
N LEU A 233 1.11 13.87 1.57
CA LEU A 233 1.80 13.09 0.54
C LEU A 233 3.02 12.36 1.09
N TYR A 234 3.80 13.03 1.93
CA TYR A 234 4.95 12.43 2.60
C TYR A 234 4.55 11.27 3.50
N SER A 235 3.59 11.49 4.38
CA SER A 235 3.10 10.45 5.32
C SER A 235 2.50 9.25 4.58
N THR A 236 1.79 9.50 3.49
CA THR A 236 1.21 8.44 2.68
C THR A 236 2.27 7.63 1.94
N LYS A 237 3.24 8.31 1.32
CA LYS A 237 4.38 7.64 0.68
C LYS A 237 5.11 6.75 1.67
N ASP A 238 5.39 7.26 2.87
CA ASP A 238 6.08 6.52 3.94
C ASP A 238 5.31 5.26 4.35
N LYS A 239 4.00 5.38 4.60
CA LYS A 239 3.14 4.24 4.94
C LYS A 239 3.10 3.20 3.82
N LEU A 240 2.98 3.63 2.57
CA LEU A 240 2.99 2.73 1.42
C LEU A 240 4.32 1.98 1.30
N GLN A 241 5.44 2.67 1.50
CA GLN A 241 6.76 2.05 1.46
C GLN A 241 6.95 1.03 2.60
N ASN A 242 6.47 1.32 3.81
CA ASN A 242 6.52 0.40 4.94
C ASN A 242 5.70 -0.87 4.66
N LYS A 243 4.50 -0.73 4.09
CA LYS A 243 3.68 -1.87 3.67
C LYS A 243 4.34 -2.68 2.55
N MET A 244 4.99 -1.99 1.62
CA MET A 244 5.74 -2.65 0.55
C MET A 244 6.97 -3.40 1.06
N GLU A 245 7.65 -2.88 2.08
CA GLU A 245 8.76 -3.59 2.72
C GLU A 245 8.29 -4.91 3.34
N GLY A 246 7.15 -4.93 4.03
CA GLY A 246 6.53 -6.14 4.56
C GLY A 246 6.22 -7.14 3.44
N LEU A 247 5.63 -6.69 2.33
CA LEU A 247 5.39 -7.53 1.16
C LEU A 247 6.69 -8.14 0.59
N VAL A 248 7.74 -7.34 0.43
CA VAL A 248 9.04 -7.83 -0.09
C VAL A 248 9.61 -8.90 0.83
N LYS A 249 9.57 -8.70 2.15
CA LYS A 249 9.98 -9.68 3.14
C LYS A 249 9.15 -10.95 3.04
N PHE A 250 7.82 -10.83 3.00
CA PHE A 250 6.92 -11.97 2.83
C PHE A 250 7.26 -12.80 1.59
N VAL A 251 7.40 -12.15 0.43
CA VAL A 251 7.70 -12.85 -0.83
C VAL A 251 9.06 -13.52 -0.78
N ASN A 252 10.10 -12.85 -0.27
CA ASN A 252 11.44 -13.44 -0.19
C ASN A 252 11.48 -14.65 0.75
N HIS A 253 10.85 -14.58 1.93
CA HIS A 253 10.75 -15.70 2.85
C HIS A 253 9.92 -16.85 2.25
N SER A 254 8.81 -16.53 1.60
CA SER A 254 7.96 -17.51 0.91
C SER A 254 8.73 -18.26 -0.18
N LEU A 255 9.49 -17.54 -1.02
CA LEU A 255 10.30 -18.16 -2.07
C LEU A 255 11.41 -19.02 -1.48
N ASN A 256 12.03 -18.61 -0.37
CA ASN A 256 13.03 -19.41 0.33
C ASN A 256 12.44 -20.72 0.88
N ILE A 257 11.27 -20.65 1.52
CA ILE A 257 10.54 -21.84 1.98
C ILE A 257 10.25 -22.77 0.79
N MET A 258 9.73 -22.22 -0.31
CA MET A 258 9.37 -23.00 -1.49
C MET A 258 10.56 -23.68 -2.18
N ASN A 259 11.77 -23.13 -2.06
CA ASN A 259 12.99 -23.78 -2.56
C ASN A 259 13.38 -25.04 -1.75
N ASN A 260 12.98 -25.10 -0.49
CA ASN A 260 13.26 -26.21 0.43
C ASN A 260 12.17 -27.28 0.44
N VAL A 261 10.99 -26.99 -0.14
CA VAL A 261 9.81 -27.87 -0.15
C VAL A 261 9.66 -28.52 -1.53
N PRO A 262 9.52 -29.86 -1.61
CA PRO A 262 9.27 -30.54 -2.88
C PRO A 262 7.96 -30.10 -3.52
N LYS A 263 7.99 -29.79 -4.81
CA LYS A 263 6.83 -29.28 -5.57
C LYS A 263 5.62 -30.25 -5.60
N ASN A 264 5.84 -31.54 -5.38
CA ASN A 264 4.83 -32.58 -5.46
C ASN A 264 4.01 -32.79 -4.18
N ILE A 265 4.37 -32.13 -3.05
CA ILE A 265 3.65 -32.35 -1.78
C ILE A 265 2.27 -31.69 -1.75
N ILE A 266 2.07 -30.63 -2.51
CA ILE A 266 0.82 -29.86 -2.53
C ILE A 266 -0.23 -30.54 -3.41
N GLU A 267 0.20 -31.17 -4.49
CA GLU A 267 -0.66 -31.77 -5.50
C GLU A 267 -1.71 -32.77 -4.96
N PRO A 268 -1.41 -33.64 -3.97
CA PRO A 268 -2.40 -34.55 -3.44
C PRO A 268 -3.54 -33.88 -2.66
N TYR A 269 -3.29 -32.67 -2.15
CA TYR A 269 -4.25 -31.95 -1.30
C TYR A 269 -5.02 -30.87 -2.07
N PHE A 270 -4.32 -30.15 -2.96
CA PHE A 270 -4.84 -28.91 -3.53
C PHE A 270 -4.63 -28.80 -5.05
N ASN A 271 -5.59 -28.13 -5.71
CA ASN A 271 -5.54 -27.78 -7.13
C ASN A 271 -4.86 -26.42 -7.32
N ILE A 272 -3.59 -26.32 -6.96
CA ILE A 272 -2.82 -25.08 -7.07
C ILE A 272 -1.80 -25.23 -8.20
N ARG A 273 -1.83 -24.26 -9.15
CA ARG A 273 -0.76 -24.12 -10.14
C ARG A 273 0.30 -23.19 -9.58
N ALA A 274 1.50 -23.68 -9.41
CA ALA A 274 2.64 -22.91 -8.96
C ALA A 274 3.17 -22.02 -10.11
N THR A 275 2.57 -20.85 -10.32
CA THR A 275 2.95 -19.88 -11.36
C THR A 275 3.77 -18.69 -10.81
N TYR A 276 4.26 -18.78 -9.59
CA TYR A 276 4.98 -17.71 -8.89
C TYR A 276 6.44 -17.53 -9.32
N GLU A 277 6.95 -18.32 -10.24
CA GLU A 277 8.35 -18.19 -10.71
C GLU A 277 8.59 -16.82 -11.36
N GLY A 278 9.76 -16.22 -11.06
CA GLY A 278 10.17 -14.93 -11.63
C GLY A 278 9.41 -13.72 -11.06
N ILE A 279 8.87 -13.80 -9.85
CA ILE A 279 8.39 -12.62 -9.13
C ILE A 279 9.59 -11.75 -8.77
N LEU A 280 9.63 -10.54 -9.33
CA LEU A 280 10.62 -9.52 -8.98
C LEU A 280 9.89 -8.32 -8.41
N ILE A 281 10.03 -8.12 -7.12
CA ILE A 281 9.49 -6.97 -6.39
C ILE A 281 10.58 -6.30 -5.58
N ASN A 282 10.48 -4.99 -5.46
CA ASN A 282 11.35 -4.15 -4.64
C ASN A 282 10.52 -3.14 -3.86
N ASN A 283 11.15 -2.48 -2.89
CA ASN A 283 10.49 -1.49 -2.05
C ASN A 283 10.45 -0.11 -2.74
N SER A 284 9.89 -0.03 -3.96
CA SER A 284 9.73 1.22 -4.69
C SER A 284 8.28 1.55 -4.96
N MET A 285 7.95 2.83 -5.04
CA MET A 285 6.62 3.30 -5.40
C MET A 285 6.21 2.83 -6.81
N SER A 286 7.15 2.73 -7.74
CA SER A 286 6.90 2.21 -9.08
C SER A 286 6.51 0.72 -9.05
N CYS A 287 7.07 -0.06 -8.13
CA CYS A 287 6.70 -1.45 -7.95
C CYS A 287 5.27 -1.59 -7.40
N ILE A 288 4.86 -0.73 -6.47
CA ILE A 288 3.47 -0.66 -5.99
C ILE A 288 2.52 -0.40 -7.17
N TYR A 289 2.82 0.60 -7.98
CA TYR A 289 1.99 0.91 -9.14
C TYR A 289 1.89 -0.26 -10.12
N ARG A 290 2.99 -0.98 -10.35
CA ARG A 290 3.00 -2.19 -11.19
C ARG A 290 2.13 -3.29 -10.60
N ILE A 291 2.21 -3.57 -9.30
CA ILE A 291 1.34 -4.56 -8.64
C ILE A 291 -0.13 -4.22 -8.87
N TRP A 292 -0.49 -2.95 -8.84
CA TRP A 292 -1.87 -2.51 -9.01
C TRP A 292 -2.37 -2.61 -10.45
N LYS A 293 -1.50 -2.42 -11.46
CA LYS A 293 -1.88 -2.34 -12.87
C LYS A 293 -1.54 -3.60 -13.67
N ASP A 294 -0.67 -4.47 -13.18
CA ASP A 294 -0.22 -5.68 -13.86
C ASP A 294 -0.96 -6.92 -13.32
N ASP A 295 -1.94 -7.40 -14.08
CA ASP A 295 -2.73 -8.57 -13.70
C ASP A 295 -1.90 -9.85 -13.64
N ILE A 296 -0.83 -9.95 -14.45
CA ILE A 296 0.08 -11.11 -14.40
C ILE A 296 0.83 -11.14 -13.06
N LEU A 297 1.28 -9.98 -12.58
CA LEU A 297 1.97 -9.90 -11.30
C LEU A 297 1.02 -10.19 -10.13
N LYS A 298 -0.23 -9.71 -10.19
CA LYS A 298 -1.28 -10.04 -9.21
C LYS A 298 -1.54 -11.56 -9.17
N GLU A 299 -1.68 -12.19 -10.34
CA GLU A 299 -1.91 -13.63 -10.42
C GLU A 299 -0.75 -14.42 -9.84
N LYS A 300 0.49 -14.03 -10.11
CA LYS A 300 1.69 -14.65 -9.53
C LYS A 300 1.72 -14.51 -8.01
N LEU A 301 1.44 -13.34 -7.46
CA LEU A 301 1.35 -13.12 -6.02
C LEU A 301 0.23 -13.95 -5.39
N SER A 302 -0.94 -14.02 -6.02
CA SER A 302 -2.05 -14.88 -5.58
C SER A 302 -1.64 -16.36 -5.59
N SER A 303 -0.95 -16.81 -6.63
CA SER A 303 -0.43 -18.19 -6.71
C SER A 303 0.57 -18.47 -5.60
N LEU A 304 1.47 -17.55 -5.30
CA LEU A 304 2.44 -17.68 -4.19
C LEU A 304 1.72 -17.80 -2.84
N LEU A 305 0.74 -16.93 -2.57
CA LEU A 305 -0.07 -16.97 -1.35
C LEU A 305 -0.76 -18.32 -1.18
N LYS A 306 -1.49 -18.77 -2.19
CA LYS A 306 -2.17 -20.07 -2.17
C LYS A 306 -1.21 -21.21 -1.89
N THR A 307 -0.03 -21.16 -2.49
CA THR A 307 1.01 -22.18 -2.33
C THR A 307 1.56 -22.20 -0.91
N ILE A 308 1.85 -21.04 -0.34
CA ILE A 308 2.35 -20.91 1.04
C ILE A 308 1.29 -21.35 2.06
N TYR A 309 0.03 -20.97 1.87
CA TYR A 309 -1.07 -21.44 2.73
C TYR A 309 -1.21 -22.97 2.68
N ALA A 310 -1.05 -23.57 1.50
CA ALA A 310 -1.09 -25.02 1.36
C ALA A 310 0.10 -25.69 2.07
N VAL A 311 1.29 -25.11 1.99
CA VAL A 311 2.47 -25.63 2.70
C VAL A 311 2.29 -25.53 4.20
N ASP A 312 1.76 -24.43 4.73
CA ASP A 312 1.49 -24.25 6.15
C ASP A 312 0.47 -25.27 6.66
N VAL A 313 -0.61 -25.54 5.91
CA VAL A 313 -1.59 -26.60 6.25
C VAL A 313 -0.92 -27.97 6.31
N ILE A 314 -0.14 -28.35 5.30
CA ILE A 314 0.51 -29.67 5.26
C ILE A 314 1.54 -29.81 6.38
N TYR A 315 2.32 -28.76 6.64
CA TYR A 315 3.27 -28.69 7.75
C TYR A 315 2.61 -28.83 9.10
N SER A 316 1.49 -28.14 9.32
CA SER A 316 0.73 -28.20 10.57
C SER A 316 0.11 -29.58 10.82
N ILE A 317 -0.40 -30.21 9.76
CA ILE A 317 -0.90 -31.61 9.84
C ILE A 317 0.26 -32.56 10.18
N ASN A 318 1.42 -32.39 9.54
CA ASN A 318 2.58 -33.23 9.79
C ASN A 318 3.09 -33.13 11.23
N ASN A 319 3.18 -31.91 11.77
CA ASN A 319 3.59 -31.69 13.16
C ASN A 319 2.62 -32.34 14.16
N LEU A 320 1.30 -32.29 13.90
CA LEU A 320 0.33 -32.94 14.72
C LEU A 320 0.54 -34.48 14.81
N PHE A 321 0.92 -35.11 13.68
CA PHE A 321 1.22 -36.53 13.66
C PHE A 321 2.49 -36.87 14.45
N LEU A 322 3.52 -36.02 14.36
CA LEU A 322 4.78 -36.22 15.08
C LEU A 322 4.63 -36.03 16.60
N GLU A 323 3.85 -35.05 17.06
CA GLU A 323 3.67 -34.77 18.47
C GLU A 323 2.84 -35.84 19.20
N LYS A 324 1.92 -36.51 18.53
CA LYS A 324 0.97 -37.44 19.14
C LYS A 324 1.31 -38.91 18.94
N ASP A 325 2.48 -39.28 18.42
CA ASP A 325 2.86 -40.68 18.13
C ASP A 325 1.78 -41.48 17.37
N TRP A 326 1.00 -40.80 16.54
CA TRP A 326 -0.02 -41.47 15.75
C TRP A 326 0.65 -42.29 14.65
N SER A 327 0.45 -43.61 14.68
CA SER A 327 0.90 -44.45 13.57
C SER A 327 0.16 -44.07 12.30
N VAL A 328 0.91 -43.72 11.30
CA VAL A 328 0.42 -43.41 9.95
C VAL A 328 -0.09 -44.67 9.26
#